data_91248ffc8956233914b31d5a8f5a0e9a
#
_entry.id   91248ffc8956233914b31d5a8f5a0e9a
#
_cell.length_a   1.000
_cell.length_b   1.000
_cell.length_c   1.000
_cell.angle_alpha   90.00
_cell.angle_beta   90.00
_cell.angle_gamma   90.00
#
_symmetry.space_group_name_H-M   'P 1'
#
loop_
_entity.id
_entity.type
_entity.pdbx_description
1 polymer ?
#
loop_
_entity_poly.entity_id
_entity_poly.type
_entity_poly.pdbx_seq_one_letter_code
_entity_poly.pdbx_strand_id
1 'polypeptide(L)'
;IELYSQNKNIKALEFIDNCCLKIIENSTDPIHLFKYGILLERNDKIKDSEEIIQKSIDISEGNYPYILNYLAYLWVDNNRNLELAEKMLLQAVEDSNYEDGAILDSLGWLYFKKNEIELAEKWILQAYKMEPSEPEIIDHLSQIYSKQERTKEAKFLDNKILLFHKDYFKFNDIVKRN
;
A
#
# COMPACT_ATOMS: atom_id res chain seq x y z
N ILE A 1 -19.01 -4.73 -4.27
CA ILE A 1 -17.98 -4.00 -3.54
C ILE A 1 -16.71 -3.90 -4.39
N GLU A 2 -16.23 -4.98 -5.03
CA GLU A 2 -15.00 -5.00 -5.81
C GLU A 2 -14.96 -3.97 -6.96
N LEU A 3 -16.07 -3.84 -7.71
CA LEU A 3 -16.20 -2.85 -8.80
C LEU A 3 -16.12 -1.39 -8.29
N TYR A 4 -16.59 -1.15 -7.09
CA TYR A 4 -16.67 0.19 -6.50
C TYR A 4 -15.43 0.56 -5.67
N SER A 5 -14.67 -0.42 -5.19
CA SER A 5 -13.45 -0.17 -4.44
C SER A 5 -12.26 0.29 -5.31
N GLN A 6 -12.35 0.14 -6.65
CA GLN A 6 -11.28 0.55 -7.56
C GLN A 6 -11.21 2.06 -7.84
N ASN A 7 -12.29 2.80 -7.56
CA ASN A 7 -12.36 4.23 -7.80
C ASN A 7 -13.03 4.94 -6.61
N LYS A 8 -12.67 6.21 -6.39
CA LYS A 8 -13.37 7.08 -5.45
C LYS A 8 -14.82 7.26 -5.94
N ASN A 9 -15.78 6.63 -5.27
CA ASN A 9 -17.17 6.64 -5.70
C ASN A 9 -18.12 6.89 -4.52
N ILE A 10 -18.42 8.16 -4.29
CA ILE A 10 -19.29 8.64 -3.20
C ILE A 10 -20.67 7.97 -3.28
N LYS A 11 -21.25 7.81 -4.48
CA LYS A 11 -22.56 7.17 -4.66
C LYS A 11 -22.55 5.69 -4.26
N ALA A 12 -21.45 4.99 -4.50
CA ALA A 12 -21.31 3.61 -4.09
C ALA A 12 -21.22 3.49 -2.57
N LEU A 13 -20.49 4.39 -1.92
CA LEU A 13 -20.40 4.43 -0.47
C LEU A 13 -21.77 4.76 0.15
N GLU A 14 -22.46 5.79 -0.34
CA GLU A 14 -23.82 6.15 0.11
C GLU A 14 -24.80 4.98 -0.06
N PHE A 15 -24.71 4.23 -1.16
CA PHE A 15 -25.54 3.04 -1.37
C PHE A 15 -25.25 1.97 -0.34
N ILE A 16 -23.98 1.68 -0.07
CA ILE A 16 -23.56 0.67 0.90
C ILE A 16 -23.96 1.11 2.32
N ASP A 17 -23.72 2.36 2.70
CA ASP A 17 -24.08 2.90 4.01
C ASP A 17 -25.60 2.83 4.25
N ASN A 18 -26.41 3.07 3.23
CA ASN A 18 -27.86 3.06 3.36
C ASN A 18 -28.50 1.66 3.38
N CYS A 19 -27.97 0.73 2.60
CA CYS A 19 -28.63 -0.59 2.46
C CYS A 19 -27.86 -1.75 3.11
N CYS A 20 -26.56 -1.68 3.21
CA CYS A 20 -25.72 -2.83 3.52
C CYS A 20 -24.86 -2.66 4.78
N LEU A 21 -24.79 -1.46 5.35
CA LEU A 21 -23.92 -1.15 6.48
C LEU A 21 -24.08 -2.15 7.63
N LYS A 22 -25.32 -2.41 8.06
CA LYS A 22 -25.61 -3.38 9.14
C LYS A 22 -25.14 -4.81 8.80
N ILE A 23 -25.20 -5.19 7.53
CA ILE A 23 -24.74 -6.52 7.08
C ILE A 23 -23.22 -6.57 7.15
N ILE A 24 -22.56 -5.49 6.72
CA ILE A 24 -21.09 -5.40 6.70
C ILE A 24 -20.54 -5.30 8.14
N GLU A 25 -21.12 -4.46 8.98
CA GLU A 25 -20.70 -4.31 10.38
C GLU A 25 -20.82 -5.60 11.19
N ASN A 26 -21.83 -6.44 10.88
CA ASN A 26 -22.01 -7.74 11.50
C ASN A 26 -21.35 -8.88 10.71
N SER A 27 -20.61 -8.58 9.64
CA SER A 27 -19.93 -9.60 8.87
C SER A 27 -18.85 -10.30 9.71
N THR A 28 -18.79 -11.62 9.58
CA THR A 28 -17.69 -12.47 10.07
C THR A 28 -16.75 -12.88 8.96
N ASP A 29 -16.97 -12.39 7.73
CA ASP A 29 -16.09 -12.62 6.60
C ASP A 29 -15.04 -11.50 6.51
N PRO A 30 -13.75 -11.81 6.77
CA PRO A 30 -12.69 -10.81 6.76
C PRO A 30 -12.53 -10.13 5.39
N ILE A 31 -12.77 -10.85 4.30
CA ILE A 31 -12.63 -10.28 2.94
C ILE A 31 -13.69 -9.20 2.68
N HIS A 32 -14.91 -9.40 3.14
CA HIS A 32 -15.97 -8.38 3.00
C HIS A 32 -15.66 -7.12 3.80
N LEU A 33 -15.16 -7.28 5.03
CA LEU A 33 -14.74 -6.15 5.86
C LEU A 33 -13.56 -5.41 5.22
N PHE A 34 -12.56 -6.13 4.75
CA PHE A 34 -11.40 -5.55 4.07
C PHE A 34 -11.81 -4.72 2.84
N LYS A 35 -12.65 -5.28 1.95
CA LYS A 35 -13.14 -4.56 0.77
C LYS A 35 -13.94 -3.31 1.13
N TYR A 36 -14.69 -3.35 2.22
CA TYR A 36 -15.40 -2.16 2.71
C TYR A 36 -14.42 -1.12 3.28
N GLY A 37 -13.40 -1.56 4.02
CA GLY A 37 -12.33 -0.68 4.49
C GLY A 37 -11.63 0.06 3.36
N ILE A 38 -11.28 -0.64 2.27
CA ILE A 38 -10.70 0.00 1.06
C ILE A 38 -11.65 1.05 0.48
N LEU A 39 -12.96 0.77 0.42
CA LEU A 39 -13.93 1.73 -0.08
C LEU A 39 -14.00 2.99 0.79
N LEU A 40 -13.94 2.83 2.11
CA LEU A 40 -13.89 3.94 3.07
C LEU A 40 -12.63 4.79 2.87
N GLU A 41 -11.46 4.16 2.78
CA GLU A 41 -10.18 4.84 2.53
C GLU A 41 -10.24 5.69 1.26
N ARG A 42 -10.67 5.10 0.15
CA ARG A 42 -10.79 5.80 -1.14
C ARG A 42 -11.80 6.95 -1.15
N ASN A 43 -12.65 7.06 -0.15
CA ASN A 43 -13.56 8.17 0.06
C ASN A 43 -13.13 9.09 1.22
N ASP A 44 -11.86 9.07 1.58
CA ASP A 44 -11.22 9.92 2.61
C ASP A 44 -11.73 9.66 4.05
N LYS A 45 -12.44 8.55 4.29
CA LYS A 45 -12.89 8.10 5.61
C LYS A 45 -11.81 7.22 6.27
N ILE A 46 -10.61 7.78 6.45
CA ILE A 46 -9.41 7.01 6.83
C ILE A 46 -9.57 6.31 8.19
N LYS A 47 -10.13 7.00 9.21
CA LYS A 47 -10.30 6.41 10.55
C LYS A 47 -11.25 5.21 10.52
N ASP A 48 -12.39 5.36 9.86
CA ASP A 48 -13.40 4.30 9.75
C ASP A 48 -12.81 3.11 8.96
N SER A 49 -12.01 3.40 7.92
CA SER A 49 -11.28 2.40 7.15
C SER A 49 -10.32 1.59 8.04
N GLU A 50 -9.48 2.26 8.83
CA GLU A 50 -8.54 1.61 9.73
C GLU A 50 -9.25 0.69 10.74
N GLU A 51 -10.35 1.15 11.34
CA GLU A 51 -11.13 0.35 12.30
C GLU A 51 -11.73 -0.90 11.64
N ILE A 52 -12.28 -0.78 10.45
CA ILE A 52 -12.88 -1.91 9.72
C ILE A 52 -11.82 -2.90 9.23
N ILE A 53 -10.67 -2.41 8.73
CA ILE A 53 -9.57 -3.29 8.30
C ILE A 53 -8.96 -3.98 9.53
N GLN A 54 -8.79 -3.30 10.66
CA GLN A 54 -8.32 -3.94 11.89
C GLN A 54 -9.28 -5.06 12.32
N LYS A 55 -10.60 -4.82 12.30
CA LYS A 55 -11.60 -5.85 12.57
C LYS A 55 -11.47 -7.05 11.61
N SER A 56 -11.17 -6.81 10.34
CA SER A 56 -10.90 -7.87 9.36
C SER A 56 -9.69 -8.71 9.75
N ILE A 57 -8.60 -8.08 10.21
CA ILE A 57 -7.39 -8.74 10.69
C ILE A 57 -7.70 -9.58 11.93
N ASP A 58 -8.43 -9.03 12.90
CA ASP A 58 -8.79 -9.71 14.16
C ASP A 58 -9.62 -10.96 13.90
N ILE A 59 -10.62 -10.88 13.00
CA ILE A 59 -11.47 -12.03 12.63
C ILE A 59 -10.67 -13.10 11.89
N SER A 60 -9.71 -12.71 11.06
CA SER A 60 -8.87 -13.63 10.30
C SER A 60 -7.69 -14.16 11.07
N GLU A 61 -7.50 -13.74 12.32
CA GLU A 61 -6.32 -14.06 13.13
C GLU A 61 -5.00 -13.73 12.40
N GLY A 62 -5.03 -12.73 11.51
CA GLY A 62 -3.87 -12.33 10.69
C GLY A 62 -3.54 -13.26 9.52
N ASN A 63 -4.39 -14.23 9.19
CA ASN A 63 -4.12 -15.24 8.14
C ASN A 63 -4.11 -14.72 6.68
N TYR A 64 -4.26 -13.40 6.47
CA TYR A 64 -4.22 -12.79 5.15
C TYR A 64 -3.09 -11.74 5.07
N PRO A 65 -1.89 -12.12 4.59
CA PRO A 65 -0.73 -11.23 4.54
C PRO A 65 -1.01 -9.90 3.81
N TYR A 66 -1.80 -9.92 2.75
CA TYR A 66 -2.16 -8.72 2.00
C TYR A 66 -3.07 -7.76 2.79
N ILE A 67 -3.87 -8.23 3.76
CA ILE A 67 -4.67 -7.35 4.64
C ILE A 67 -3.77 -6.67 5.66
N LEU A 68 -2.84 -7.43 6.27
CA LEU A 68 -1.81 -6.88 7.15
C LEU A 68 -0.99 -5.82 6.42
N ASN A 69 -0.52 -6.15 5.21
CA ASN A 69 0.22 -5.24 4.37
C ASN A 69 -0.54 -3.94 4.09
N TYR A 70 -1.82 -4.03 3.73
CA TYR A 70 -2.61 -2.86 3.37
C TYR A 70 -2.73 -1.86 4.53
N LEU A 71 -3.07 -2.33 5.74
CA LEU A 71 -3.19 -1.46 6.91
C LEU A 71 -1.84 -0.87 7.32
N ALA A 72 -0.80 -1.69 7.30
CA ALA A 72 0.56 -1.26 7.62
C ALA A 72 1.05 -0.20 6.63
N TYR A 73 0.86 -0.43 5.32
CA TYR A 73 1.22 0.53 4.28
C TYR A 73 0.47 1.86 4.43
N LEU A 74 -0.83 1.82 4.72
CA LEU A 74 -1.62 3.03 4.99
C LEU A 74 -1.02 3.87 6.14
N TRP A 75 -0.51 3.23 7.19
CA TRP A 75 0.18 3.91 8.28
C TRP A 75 1.55 4.43 7.86
N VAL A 76 2.33 3.64 7.14
CA VAL A 76 3.67 4.00 6.65
C VAL A 76 3.60 5.22 5.73
N ASP A 77 2.69 5.22 4.76
CA ASP A 77 2.58 6.35 3.81
C ASP A 77 2.21 7.66 4.53
N ASN A 78 1.40 7.57 5.57
CA ASN A 78 1.02 8.70 6.44
C ASN A 78 2.00 8.97 7.60
N ASN A 79 3.13 8.29 7.64
CA ASN A 79 4.17 8.42 8.68
C ASN A 79 3.64 8.23 10.11
N ARG A 80 2.76 7.22 10.31
CA ARG A 80 2.12 6.89 11.58
C ARG A 80 2.36 5.44 11.95
N ASN A 81 2.35 5.14 13.26
CA ASN A 81 2.40 3.78 13.82
C ASN A 81 3.54 2.91 13.25
N LEU A 82 4.70 3.49 12.91
CA LEU A 82 5.76 2.82 12.17
C LEU A 82 6.27 1.53 12.86
N GLU A 83 6.35 1.50 14.19
CA GLU A 83 6.77 0.30 14.94
C GLU A 83 5.74 -0.84 14.86
N LEU A 84 4.45 -0.50 14.82
CA LEU A 84 3.40 -1.51 14.65
C LEU A 84 3.33 -1.98 13.20
N ALA A 85 3.44 -1.05 12.27
CA ALA A 85 3.52 -1.36 10.84
C ALA A 85 4.69 -2.29 10.51
N GLU A 86 5.87 -2.07 11.14
CA GLU A 86 7.02 -2.94 10.97
C GLU A 86 6.73 -4.38 11.37
N LYS A 87 6.11 -4.58 12.55
CA LYS A 87 5.74 -5.92 13.02
C LYS A 87 4.77 -6.62 12.06
N MET A 88 3.76 -5.87 11.59
CA MET A 88 2.77 -6.41 10.66
C MET A 88 3.37 -6.74 9.29
N LEU A 89 4.27 -5.89 8.78
CA LEU A 89 4.94 -6.13 7.50
C LEU A 89 5.92 -7.29 7.57
N LEU A 90 6.68 -7.42 8.67
CA LEU A 90 7.57 -8.57 8.87
C LEU A 90 6.77 -9.88 8.92
N GLN A 91 5.65 -9.91 9.64
CA GLN A 91 4.74 -11.05 9.63
C GLN A 91 4.23 -11.34 8.23
N ALA A 92 3.72 -10.32 7.50
CA ALA A 92 3.19 -10.49 6.15
C ALA A 92 4.25 -11.02 5.17
N VAL A 93 5.50 -10.58 5.29
CA VAL A 93 6.63 -11.08 4.49
C VAL A 93 6.90 -12.56 4.78
N GLU A 94 6.91 -12.96 6.06
CA GLU A 94 7.10 -14.38 6.44
C GLU A 94 5.93 -15.24 5.94
N ASP A 95 4.69 -14.81 6.15
CA ASP A 95 3.47 -15.54 5.77
C ASP A 95 3.31 -15.66 4.25
N SER A 96 3.87 -14.71 3.48
CA SER A 96 3.93 -14.77 2.02
C SER A 96 5.16 -15.53 1.49
N ASN A 97 5.98 -16.12 2.36
CA ASN A 97 7.25 -16.80 2.02
C ASN A 97 8.21 -15.91 1.22
N TYR A 98 8.19 -14.60 1.43
CA TYR A 98 9.01 -13.62 0.67
C TYR A 98 8.72 -13.58 -0.84
N GLU A 99 7.53 -14.02 -1.26
CA GLU A 99 7.15 -14.18 -2.68
C GLU A 99 6.11 -13.15 -3.15
N ASP A 100 5.87 -12.08 -2.40
CA ASP A 100 4.95 -10.99 -2.76
C ASP A 100 5.70 -9.67 -2.89
N GLY A 101 5.81 -9.16 -4.13
CA GLY A 101 6.54 -7.93 -4.43
C GLY A 101 5.94 -6.69 -3.74
N ALA A 102 4.61 -6.60 -3.65
CA ALA A 102 3.95 -5.47 -3.00
C ALA A 102 4.21 -5.44 -1.48
N ILE A 103 4.27 -6.61 -0.83
CA ILE A 103 4.59 -6.69 0.61
C ILE A 103 6.05 -6.32 0.86
N LEU A 104 6.97 -6.79 0.01
CA LEU A 104 8.39 -6.44 0.11
C LEU A 104 8.63 -4.94 -0.12
N ASP A 105 7.91 -4.34 -1.08
CA ASP A 105 7.94 -2.91 -1.34
C ASP A 105 7.47 -2.10 -0.12
N SER A 106 6.34 -2.47 0.46
CA SER A 106 5.81 -1.81 1.66
C SER A 106 6.78 -1.86 2.84
N LEU A 107 7.47 -2.99 3.04
CA LEU A 107 8.51 -3.12 4.06
C LEU A 107 9.72 -2.22 3.73
N GLY A 108 10.13 -2.17 2.48
CA GLY A 108 11.19 -1.26 2.03
C GLY A 108 10.81 0.20 2.19
N TRP A 109 9.57 0.56 1.87
CA TRP A 109 9.05 1.91 2.06
C TRP A 109 8.99 2.32 3.54
N LEU A 110 8.64 1.40 4.43
CA LEU A 110 8.75 1.60 5.88
C LEU A 110 10.17 1.99 6.29
N TYR A 111 11.18 1.24 5.86
CA TYR A 111 12.57 1.54 6.20
C TYR A 111 13.04 2.88 5.60
N PHE A 112 12.55 3.25 4.41
CA PHE A 112 12.78 4.57 3.85
C PHE A 112 12.22 5.68 4.74
N LYS A 113 10.97 5.55 5.22
CA LYS A 113 10.33 6.49 6.16
C LYS A 113 11.09 6.58 7.50
N LYS A 114 11.66 5.47 7.96
CA LYS A 114 12.53 5.42 9.15
C LYS A 114 13.94 5.97 8.89
N ASN A 115 14.26 6.39 7.65
CA ASN A 115 15.58 6.83 7.20
C ASN A 115 16.67 5.73 7.29
N GLU A 116 16.28 4.48 7.22
CA GLU A 116 17.16 3.29 7.18
C GLU A 116 17.39 2.90 5.71
N ILE A 117 18.15 3.71 4.99
CA ILE A 117 18.20 3.72 3.52
C ILE A 117 18.76 2.42 2.92
N GLU A 118 19.76 1.80 3.55
CA GLU A 118 20.35 0.54 3.10
C GLU A 118 19.34 -0.64 3.20
N LEU A 119 18.54 -0.68 4.27
CA LEU A 119 17.48 -1.67 4.41
C LEU A 119 16.34 -1.40 3.41
N ALA A 120 15.98 -0.14 3.22
CA ALA A 120 14.99 0.25 2.22
C ALA A 120 15.39 -0.22 0.82
N GLU A 121 16.63 0.08 0.39
CA GLU A 121 17.14 -0.36 -0.91
C GLU A 121 17.12 -1.87 -1.03
N LYS A 122 17.56 -2.59 -0.01
CA LYS A 122 17.58 -4.07 -0.01
C LYS A 122 16.21 -4.65 -0.33
N TRP A 123 15.16 -4.20 0.35
CA TRP A 123 13.82 -4.76 0.21
C TRP A 123 13.15 -4.32 -1.09
N ILE A 124 13.25 -3.04 -1.45
CA ILE A 124 12.66 -2.54 -2.70
C ILE A 124 13.36 -3.11 -3.93
N LEU A 125 14.66 -3.38 -3.89
CA LEU A 125 15.34 -4.09 -4.98
C LEU A 125 14.84 -5.53 -5.15
N GLN A 126 14.46 -6.21 -4.07
CA GLN A 126 13.83 -7.53 -4.18
C GLN A 126 12.45 -7.42 -4.82
N ALA A 127 11.61 -6.48 -4.36
CA ALA A 127 10.31 -6.19 -4.95
C ALA A 127 10.44 -5.86 -6.46
N TYR A 128 11.37 -4.99 -6.82
CA TYR A 128 11.62 -4.59 -8.20
C TYR A 128 12.06 -5.75 -9.12
N LYS A 129 12.81 -6.73 -8.58
CA LYS A 129 13.18 -7.93 -9.34
C LYS A 129 11.96 -8.81 -9.64
N MET A 130 10.99 -8.84 -8.75
CA MET A 130 9.76 -9.62 -8.92
C MET A 130 8.77 -8.90 -9.84
N GLU A 131 8.60 -7.61 -9.65
CA GLU A 131 7.62 -6.79 -10.34
C GLU A 131 8.26 -5.54 -10.98
N PRO A 132 9.11 -5.74 -12.01
CA PRO A 132 9.92 -4.65 -12.58
C PRO A 132 9.12 -3.61 -13.35
N SER A 133 7.83 -3.84 -13.58
CA SER A 133 6.93 -2.93 -14.29
C SER A 133 5.93 -2.23 -13.36
N GLU A 134 5.94 -2.53 -12.05
CA GLU A 134 5.04 -1.89 -11.11
C GLU A 134 5.48 -0.45 -10.84
N PRO A 135 4.67 0.58 -11.19
CA PRO A 135 5.09 1.97 -11.12
C PRO A 135 5.35 2.45 -9.69
N GLU A 136 4.67 1.92 -8.69
CA GLU A 136 4.89 2.30 -7.30
C GLU A 136 6.25 1.82 -6.79
N ILE A 137 6.63 0.58 -7.09
CA ILE A 137 7.94 0.02 -6.77
C ILE A 137 9.07 0.81 -7.46
N ILE A 138 8.85 1.17 -8.74
CA ILE A 138 9.80 1.98 -9.52
C ILE A 138 9.97 3.35 -8.87
N ASP A 139 8.87 3.99 -8.45
CA ASP A 139 8.88 5.29 -7.80
C ASP A 139 9.61 5.25 -6.46
N HIS A 140 9.33 4.26 -5.63
CA HIS A 140 10.02 4.09 -4.34
C HIS A 140 11.53 3.89 -4.52
N LEU A 141 11.94 3.05 -5.48
CA LEU A 141 13.36 2.85 -5.78
C LEU A 141 14.02 4.12 -6.30
N SER A 142 13.33 4.91 -7.13
CA SER A 142 13.81 6.20 -7.60
C SER A 142 14.05 7.18 -6.45
N GLN A 143 13.12 7.24 -5.49
CA GLN A 143 13.26 8.10 -4.32
C GLN A 143 14.42 7.69 -3.42
N ILE A 144 14.67 6.38 -3.25
CA ILE A 144 15.84 5.87 -2.53
C ILE A 144 17.13 6.30 -3.22
N TYR A 145 17.22 6.12 -4.54
CA TYR A 145 18.42 6.53 -5.30
C TYR A 145 18.63 8.05 -5.25
N SER A 146 17.54 8.82 -5.28
CA SER A 146 17.63 10.28 -5.08
C SER A 146 18.18 10.64 -3.70
N LYS A 147 17.75 9.94 -2.66
CA LYS A 147 18.23 10.13 -1.29
C LYS A 147 19.70 9.78 -1.13
N GLN A 148 20.20 8.82 -1.91
CA GLN A 148 21.60 8.40 -1.96
C GLN A 148 22.45 9.25 -2.95
N GLU A 149 21.91 10.32 -3.52
CA GLU A 149 22.56 11.18 -4.53
C GLU A 149 22.89 10.44 -5.86
N ARG A 150 22.32 9.27 -6.08
CA ARG A 150 22.44 8.47 -7.31
C ARG A 150 21.49 9.00 -8.40
N THR A 151 21.67 10.27 -8.75
CA THR A 151 20.76 11.04 -9.59
C THR A 151 20.53 10.42 -10.99
N LYS A 152 21.54 9.79 -11.59
CA LYS A 152 21.40 9.17 -12.92
C LYS A 152 20.45 7.97 -12.89
N GLU A 153 20.58 7.15 -11.86
CA GLU A 153 19.74 5.94 -11.67
C GLU A 153 18.31 6.34 -11.31
N ALA A 154 18.15 7.33 -10.44
CA ALA A 154 16.84 7.88 -10.11
C ALA A 154 16.12 8.39 -11.38
N LYS A 155 16.77 9.24 -12.19
CA LYS A 155 16.20 9.75 -13.44
C LYS A 155 15.90 8.66 -14.46
N PHE A 156 16.67 7.60 -14.51
CA PHE A 156 16.37 6.46 -15.38
C PHE A 156 15.04 5.80 -15.00
N LEU A 157 14.79 5.60 -13.69
CA LEU A 157 13.54 5.03 -13.17
C LEU A 157 12.36 5.98 -13.37
N ASP A 158 12.53 7.26 -13.09
CA ASP A 158 11.49 8.27 -13.33
C ASP A 158 11.08 8.31 -14.80
N ASN A 159 12.05 8.31 -15.72
CA ASN A 159 11.76 8.25 -17.16
C ASN A 159 10.99 6.99 -17.56
N LYS A 160 11.25 5.86 -16.91
CA LYS A 160 10.49 4.62 -17.15
C LYS A 160 9.01 4.81 -16.80
N ILE A 161 8.70 5.45 -15.68
CA ILE A 161 7.31 5.77 -15.31
C ILE A 161 6.71 6.76 -16.30
N LEU A 162 7.41 7.84 -16.65
CA LEU A 162 6.92 8.87 -17.57
C LEU A 162 6.62 8.33 -18.97
N LEU A 163 7.34 7.31 -19.42
CA LEU A 163 7.14 6.70 -20.73
C LEU A 163 6.00 5.66 -20.74
N PHE A 164 5.87 4.87 -19.70
CA PHE A 164 5.05 3.66 -19.72
C PHE A 164 3.86 3.67 -18.76
N HIS A 165 3.82 4.58 -17.76
CA HIS A 165 2.84 4.56 -16.68
C HIS A 165 2.15 5.92 -16.47
N LYS A 166 1.58 6.48 -17.56
CA LYS A 166 0.93 7.80 -17.54
C LYS A 166 -0.27 7.88 -16.59
N ASP A 167 -0.89 6.73 -16.29
CA ASP A 167 -2.04 6.63 -15.40
C ASP A 167 -1.64 6.48 -13.92
N TYR A 168 -0.33 6.45 -13.63
CA TYR A 168 0.15 6.36 -12.26
C TYR A 168 -0.26 7.62 -11.47
N PHE A 169 -0.85 7.43 -10.30
CA PHE A 169 -1.46 8.54 -9.53
C PHE A 169 -0.46 9.62 -9.09
N LYS A 170 0.82 9.27 -8.89
CA LYS A 170 1.92 10.21 -8.58
C LYS A 170 2.65 10.73 -9.84
N PHE A 171 2.13 10.49 -11.05
CA PHE A 171 2.78 10.88 -12.32
C PHE A 171 3.21 12.36 -12.35
N ASN A 172 2.32 13.27 -11.94
CA ASN A 172 2.61 14.70 -11.92
C ASN A 172 3.73 15.11 -10.96
N ASP A 173 3.92 14.35 -9.87
CA ASP A 173 4.99 14.62 -8.92
C ASP A 173 6.34 14.17 -9.49
N ILE A 174 6.35 13.08 -10.25
CA ILE A 174 7.53 12.64 -10.99
C ILE A 174 7.93 13.65 -12.08
N VAL A 175 6.95 14.19 -12.81
CA VAL A 175 7.20 15.26 -13.81
C VAL A 175 7.89 16.47 -13.16
N LYS A 176 7.49 16.86 -11.95
CA LYS A 176 8.07 18.03 -11.26
C LYS A 176 9.50 17.81 -10.75
N ARG A 177 9.87 16.58 -10.37
CA ARG A 177 11.18 16.28 -9.81
C ARG A 177 12.23 15.86 -10.87
N ASN A 178 11.83 15.54 -12.10
CA ASN A 178 12.71 15.11 -13.20
C ASN A 178 13.20 16.31 -14.04
#